data_c819444d66494b1b465be4d7e52854f5
#
_entry.id   c819444d66494b1b465be4d7e52854f5
#
_cell.length_a   1.000
_cell.length_b   1.000
_cell.length_c   1.000
_cell.angle_alpha   90.00
_cell.angle_beta   90.00
_cell.angle_gamma   90.00
#
_symmetry.space_group_name_H-M   'P 1'
#
loop_
_entity.id
_entity.type
_entity.pdbx_description
1 polymer ?
#
loop_
_entity_poly.entity_id
_entity_poly.type
_entity_poly.pdbx_seq_one_letter_code
_entity_poly.pdbx_strand_id
1 'polypeptide(L)'
;MFRGVKTTPRGSTTKVYLETREATAGLVVAYDGKPLTPEQRLAEQARLERFVKNPEELRKKRAQEHEDAERTLRIVRALPDAFLFENAGDEIGSAGIGRAGEPLLKLKFRPNPSYQPPSHVEEVLTGMQGYVLLDAVRLRLASIDGTLFRQVGFGWGILGHLDRGGHFIVHQQEVKDDLWEISRMSLSFTGKILMLKNLSIQSTEDFSGFKQVSSELTFAQALELLKKEESAKTVELPAGNPAQR
;
A
#
# COMPACT_ATOMS: atom_id res chain seq x y z
N MET A 1 9.25 -9.94 5.62
CA MET A 1 7.98 -10.69 5.44
C MET A 1 6.88 -9.99 6.22
N PHE A 2 5.68 -9.86 5.66
CA PHE A 2 4.54 -9.20 6.31
C PHE A 2 3.21 -9.73 5.74
N ARG A 3 2.11 -9.43 6.42
CA ARG A 3 0.75 -9.78 6.01
C ARG A 3 0.01 -8.53 5.58
N GLY A 4 -0.67 -8.58 4.45
CA GLY A 4 -1.55 -7.51 3.96
C GLY A 4 -2.97 -8.01 3.75
N VAL A 5 -3.94 -7.19 4.17
CA VAL A 5 -5.37 -7.40 3.91
C VAL A 5 -5.85 -6.28 3.02
N LYS A 6 -6.17 -6.59 1.77
CA LYS A 6 -6.76 -5.66 0.83
C LYS A 6 -8.27 -5.83 0.81
N THR A 7 -8.99 -4.76 1.13
CA THR A 7 -10.45 -4.69 1.10
C THR A 7 -10.90 -3.77 -0.04
N THR A 8 -11.88 -4.22 -0.81
CA THR A 8 -12.53 -3.49 -1.90
C THR A 8 -14.03 -3.70 -1.82
N PRO A 9 -14.88 -2.97 -2.57
CA PRO A 9 -16.32 -3.26 -2.65
C PRO A 9 -16.68 -4.67 -3.13
N ARG A 10 -15.71 -5.39 -3.72
CA ARG A 10 -15.89 -6.76 -4.22
C ARG A 10 -15.51 -7.85 -3.22
N GLY A 11 -15.03 -7.47 -2.04
CA GLY A 11 -14.56 -8.40 -1.02
C GLY A 11 -13.13 -8.12 -0.57
N SER A 12 -12.60 -8.98 0.28
CA SER A 12 -11.25 -8.85 0.82
C SER A 12 -10.35 -10.01 0.41
N THR A 13 -9.06 -9.69 0.27
CA THR A 13 -8.01 -10.68 -0.01
C THR A 13 -6.89 -10.51 1.00
N THR A 14 -6.51 -11.59 1.66
CA THR A 14 -5.35 -11.61 2.54
C THR A 14 -4.17 -12.27 1.85
N LYS A 15 -3.01 -11.60 1.88
CA LYS A 15 -1.75 -12.13 1.36
C LYS A 15 -0.66 -12.09 2.42
N VAL A 16 0.27 -13.01 2.32
CA VAL A 16 1.57 -12.93 3.00
C VAL A 16 2.61 -12.58 1.95
N TYR A 17 3.39 -11.54 2.25
CA TYR A 17 4.40 -11.01 1.34
C TYR A 17 5.79 -11.31 1.87
N LEU A 18 6.71 -11.60 0.97
CA LEU A 18 8.13 -11.70 1.24
C LEU A 18 8.90 -10.98 0.13
N GLU A 19 9.61 -9.94 0.50
CA GLU A 19 10.44 -9.16 -0.42
C GLU A 19 11.76 -9.88 -0.67
N THR A 20 12.16 -9.94 -1.94
CA THR A 20 13.43 -10.53 -2.38
C THR A 20 14.16 -9.56 -3.30
N ARG A 21 15.42 -9.85 -3.62
CA ARG A 21 16.17 -9.09 -4.63
C ARG A 21 15.59 -9.18 -6.04
N GLU A 22 14.81 -10.23 -6.32
CA GLU A 22 14.27 -10.47 -7.66
C GLU A 22 12.91 -9.84 -7.85
N ALA A 23 12.00 -9.99 -6.90
CA ALA A 23 10.67 -9.39 -6.85
C ALA A 23 9.99 -9.73 -5.52
N THR A 24 8.86 -9.08 -5.21
CA THR A 24 8.04 -9.42 -4.05
C THR A 24 7.21 -10.68 -4.31
N ALA A 25 7.42 -11.73 -3.53
CA ALA A 25 6.56 -12.90 -3.52
C ALA A 25 5.33 -12.63 -2.63
N GLY A 26 4.12 -12.71 -3.19
CA GLY A 26 2.87 -12.52 -2.46
C GLY A 26 1.96 -13.73 -2.61
N LEU A 27 1.79 -14.50 -1.53
CA LEU A 27 0.92 -15.68 -1.47
C LEU A 27 -0.45 -15.30 -0.92
N VAL A 28 -1.52 -15.54 -1.67
CA VAL A 28 -2.90 -15.40 -1.16
C VAL A 28 -3.14 -16.53 -0.15
N VAL A 29 -3.69 -16.19 1.00
CA VAL A 29 -3.98 -17.15 2.09
C VAL A 29 -5.44 -17.15 2.51
N ALA A 30 -6.22 -16.10 2.17
CA ALA A 30 -7.65 -16.05 2.46
C ALA A 30 -8.39 -15.11 1.50
N TYR A 31 -9.66 -15.40 1.26
CA TYR A 31 -10.66 -14.53 0.66
C TYR A 31 -11.79 -14.28 1.66
N ASP A 32 -12.20 -13.03 1.82
CA ASP A 32 -13.27 -12.60 2.76
C ASP A 32 -13.11 -13.18 4.18
N GLY A 33 -11.85 -13.16 4.66
CA GLY A 33 -11.49 -13.70 5.97
C GLY A 33 -11.49 -15.22 6.06
N LYS A 34 -11.88 -15.95 5.01
CA LYS A 34 -11.91 -17.41 4.98
C LYS A 34 -10.64 -17.96 4.33
N PRO A 35 -9.98 -18.97 4.96
CA PRO A 35 -8.84 -19.65 4.35
C PRO A 35 -9.17 -20.21 2.97
N LEU A 36 -8.17 -20.35 2.12
CA LEU A 36 -8.33 -20.95 0.80
C LEU A 36 -8.80 -22.40 0.89
N THR A 37 -9.67 -22.81 -0.04
CA THR A 37 -9.96 -24.24 -0.24
C THR A 37 -8.72 -24.97 -0.75
N PRO A 38 -8.64 -26.31 -0.66
CA PRO A 38 -7.52 -27.07 -1.22
C PRO A 38 -7.25 -26.74 -2.70
N GLU A 39 -8.30 -26.63 -3.51
CA GLU A 39 -8.20 -26.30 -4.93
C GLU A 39 -7.65 -24.89 -5.16
N GLN A 40 -8.16 -23.89 -4.42
CA GLN A 40 -7.67 -22.50 -4.48
C GLN A 40 -6.21 -22.41 -4.07
N ARG A 41 -5.80 -23.16 -3.05
CA ARG A 41 -4.42 -23.23 -2.58
C ARG A 41 -3.49 -23.78 -3.64
N LEU A 42 -3.87 -24.90 -4.29
CA LEU A 42 -3.10 -25.49 -5.38
C LEU A 42 -2.97 -24.51 -6.56
N ALA A 43 -4.05 -23.84 -6.94
CA ALA A 43 -4.03 -22.85 -8.01
C ALA A 43 -3.11 -21.67 -7.70
N GLU A 44 -3.13 -21.18 -6.45
CA GLU A 44 -2.28 -20.07 -6.02
C GLU A 44 -0.80 -20.46 -5.96
N GLN A 45 -0.48 -21.66 -5.49
CA GLN A 45 0.88 -22.20 -5.51
C GLN A 45 1.37 -22.34 -6.95
N ALA A 46 0.57 -22.91 -7.84
CA ALA A 46 0.91 -23.04 -9.26
C ALA A 46 1.13 -21.66 -9.93
N ARG A 47 0.35 -20.64 -9.55
CA ARG A 47 0.54 -19.26 -10.02
C ARG A 47 1.93 -18.72 -9.63
N LEU A 48 2.36 -18.93 -8.40
CA LEU A 48 3.68 -18.47 -7.93
C LEU A 48 4.82 -19.30 -8.53
N GLU A 49 4.64 -20.62 -8.64
CA GLU A 49 5.63 -21.48 -9.27
C GLU A 49 5.88 -21.14 -10.75
N ARG A 50 4.89 -20.58 -11.43
CA ARG A 50 5.07 -20.10 -12.80
C ARG A 50 6.17 -19.03 -12.90
N PHE A 51 6.26 -18.11 -11.92
CA PHE A 51 7.35 -17.13 -11.88
C PHE A 51 8.72 -17.78 -11.67
N VAL A 52 8.79 -18.85 -10.88
CA VAL A 52 10.03 -19.60 -10.67
C VAL A 52 10.45 -20.32 -11.97
N LYS A 53 9.47 -20.89 -12.70
CA LYS A 53 9.71 -21.63 -13.95
C LYS A 53 9.91 -20.73 -15.16
N ASN A 54 9.51 -19.46 -15.10
CA ASN A 54 9.59 -18.51 -16.21
C ASN A 54 10.34 -17.25 -15.82
N PRO A 55 11.66 -17.19 -16.03
CA PRO A 55 12.49 -16.03 -15.70
C PRO A 55 12.06 -14.74 -16.40
N GLU A 56 11.43 -14.84 -17.58
CA GLU A 56 10.90 -13.68 -18.31
C GLU A 56 9.72 -13.03 -17.57
N GLU A 57 8.78 -13.82 -17.06
CA GLU A 57 7.66 -13.32 -16.27
C GLU A 57 8.13 -12.69 -14.96
N LEU A 58 9.14 -13.31 -14.31
CA LEU A 58 9.73 -12.76 -13.09
C LEU A 58 10.43 -11.42 -13.37
N ARG A 59 11.15 -11.29 -14.48
CA ARG A 59 11.76 -10.02 -14.91
C ARG A 59 10.71 -8.94 -15.18
N LYS A 60 9.61 -9.28 -15.87
CA LYS A 60 8.50 -8.35 -16.12
C LYS A 60 7.86 -7.88 -14.81
N LYS A 61 7.63 -8.81 -13.87
CA LYS A 61 7.12 -8.48 -12.54
C LYS A 61 8.05 -7.50 -11.81
N ARG A 62 9.35 -7.77 -11.78
CA ARG A 62 10.36 -6.88 -11.18
C ARG A 62 10.35 -5.50 -11.82
N ALA A 63 10.31 -5.43 -13.15
CA ALA A 63 10.28 -4.16 -13.88
C ALA A 63 9.03 -3.34 -13.52
N GLN A 64 7.87 -4.00 -13.42
CA GLN A 64 6.61 -3.34 -13.03
C GLN A 64 6.69 -2.81 -11.58
N GLU A 65 7.20 -3.60 -10.64
CA GLU A 65 7.37 -3.17 -9.24
C GLU A 65 8.34 -1.99 -9.14
N HIS A 66 9.41 -1.99 -9.92
CA HIS A 66 10.34 -0.87 -9.97
C HIS A 66 9.69 0.40 -10.53
N GLU A 67 8.92 0.28 -11.62
CA GLU A 67 8.19 1.41 -12.19
C GLU A 67 7.18 1.99 -11.20
N ASP A 68 6.44 1.13 -10.49
CA ASP A 68 5.46 1.56 -9.48
C ASP A 68 6.15 2.25 -8.28
N ALA A 69 7.31 1.73 -7.85
CA ALA A 69 8.12 2.35 -6.80
C ALA A 69 8.67 3.72 -7.22
N GLU A 70 9.19 3.83 -8.45
CA GLU A 70 9.68 5.11 -9.01
C GLU A 70 8.56 6.14 -9.15
N ARG A 71 7.34 5.70 -9.52
CA ARG A 71 6.16 6.58 -9.58
C ARG A 71 5.80 7.10 -8.19
N THR A 72 5.77 6.22 -7.20
CA THR A 72 5.52 6.60 -5.81
C THR A 72 6.58 7.57 -5.29
N LEU A 73 7.85 7.27 -5.55
CA LEU A 73 8.97 8.11 -5.11
C LEU A 73 8.93 9.51 -5.74
N ARG A 74 8.52 9.64 -7.02
CA ARG A 74 8.31 10.94 -7.66
C ARG A 74 7.25 11.77 -6.93
N ILE A 75 6.11 11.15 -6.58
CA ILE A 75 5.06 11.84 -5.80
C ILE A 75 5.62 12.31 -4.46
N VAL A 76 6.30 11.44 -3.71
CA VAL A 76 6.85 11.79 -2.39
C VAL A 76 7.87 12.92 -2.49
N ARG A 77 8.77 12.88 -3.48
CA ARG A 77 9.77 13.93 -3.71
C ARG A 77 9.15 15.28 -4.10
N ALA A 78 7.99 15.26 -4.73
CA ALA A 78 7.29 16.47 -5.14
C ALA A 78 6.56 17.17 -3.97
N LEU A 79 6.25 16.47 -2.86
CA LEU A 79 5.44 17.02 -1.78
C LEU A 79 5.94 18.36 -1.22
N PRO A 80 7.26 18.56 -0.94
CA PRO A 80 7.76 19.82 -0.40
C PRO A 80 7.53 21.01 -1.33
N ASP A 81 7.63 20.83 -2.64
CA ASP A 81 7.46 21.88 -3.63
C ASP A 81 5.99 22.08 -4.01
N ALA A 82 5.22 20.99 -4.03
CA ALA A 82 3.81 20.99 -4.43
C ALA A 82 2.88 21.62 -3.40
N PHE A 83 3.30 21.67 -2.11
CA PHE A 83 2.45 22.13 -1.03
C PHE A 83 3.08 23.23 -0.21
N LEU A 84 2.18 24.10 0.32
CA LEU A 84 2.46 25.01 1.40
C LEU A 84 1.99 24.36 2.70
N PHE A 85 2.86 24.37 3.72
CA PHE A 85 2.60 23.74 5.00
C PHE A 85 2.41 24.79 6.10
N GLU A 86 1.45 24.54 6.99
CA GLU A 86 1.16 25.37 8.15
C GLU A 86 1.15 24.47 9.39
N ASN A 87 1.75 24.93 10.49
CA ASN A 87 1.69 24.19 11.76
C ASN A 87 0.23 24.10 12.23
N ALA A 88 -0.21 22.89 12.56
CA ALA A 88 -1.55 22.58 13.04
C ALA A 88 -1.53 21.91 14.44
N GLY A 89 -0.42 22.07 15.18
CA GLY A 89 -0.23 21.50 16.51
C GLY A 89 0.52 20.18 16.51
N ASP A 90 0.32 19.41 17.55
CA ASP A 90 0.96 18.10 17.75
C ASP A 90 -0.08 17.03 17.97
N GLU A 91 0.26 15.81 17.61
CA GLU A 91 -0.50 14.59 17.92
C GLU A 91 0.41 13.56 18.57
N ILE A 92 -0.17 12.57 19.24
CA ILE A 92 0.59 11.46 19.80
C ILE A 92 0.48 10.25 18.88
N GLY A 93 1.61 9.67 18.54
CA GLY A 93 1.68 8.43 17.77
C GLY A 93 0.92 7.30 18.45
N SER A 94 0.31 6.46 17.64
CA SER A 94 -0.53 5.35 18.09
C SER A 94 -0.20 4.07 17.33
N ALA A 95 -0.86 2.96 17.70
CA ALA A 95 -0.68 1.71 16.96
C ALA A 95 -1.00 1.91 15.46
N GLY A 96 -0.02 1.66 14.61
CA GLY A 96 -0.12 1.85 13.17
C GLY A 96 0.26 3.25 12.67
N ILE A 97 0.51 4.24 13.53
CA ILE A 97 0.86 5.60 13.15
C ILE A 97 2.05 6.08 13.97
N GLY A 98 3.20 6.19 13.32
CA GLY A 98 4.43 6.61 13.97
C GLY A 98 4.94 5.60 15.00
N ARG A 99 5.55 6.10 16.04
CA ARG A 99 5.93 5.35 17.25
C ARG A 99 4.88 5.63 18.33
N ALA A 100 4.27 4.58 18.85
CA ALA A 100 3.21 4.73 19.85
C ALA A 100 3.71 5.48 21.10
N GLY A 101 2.98 6.51 21.51
CA GLY A 101 3.30 7.35 22.67
C GLY A 101 4.27 8.50 22.41
N GLU A 102 4.90 8.58 21.23
CA GLU A 102 5.83 9.66 20.85
C GLU A 102 5.08 10.82 20.18
N PRO A 103 5.57 12.07 20.36
CA PRO A 103 4.95 13.23 19.73
C PRO A 103 5.21 13.26 18.22
N LEU A 104 4.18 13.63 17.47
CA LEU A 104 4.21 13.85 16.04
C LEU A 104 3.79 15.29 15.73
N LEU A 105 4.60 16.00 14.96
CA LEU A 105 4.26 17.33 14.45
C LEU A 105 3.16 17.19 13.40
N LYS A 106 2.04 17.89 13.62
CA LYS A 106 0.94 17.97 12.66
C LYS A 106 1.09 19.19 11.79
N LEU A 107 1.13 18.99 10.47
CA LEU A 107 1.12 20.09 9.50
C LEU A 107 -0.12 19.96 8.62
N LYS A 108 -0.82 21.09 8.44
CA LYS A 108 -1.85 21.24 7.40
C LYS A 108 -1.14 21.56 6.09
N PHE A 109 -1.56 20.92 5.00
CA PHE A 109 -1.05 21.24 3.68
C PHE A 109 -2.15 21.70 2.72
N ARG A 110 -1.78 22.56 1.79
CA ARG A 110 -2.58 23.02 0.66
C ARG A 110 -1.70 23.21 -0.56
N PRO A 111 -2.24 23.17 -1.79
CA PRO A 111 -1.43 23.36 -2.98
C PRO A 111 -0.64 24.67 -2.97
N ASN A 112 0.61 24.58 -3.43
CA ASN A 112 1.42 25.75 -3.74
C ASN A 112 0.99 26.29 -5.11
N PRO A 113 0.46 27.53 -5.22
CA PRO A 113 0.02 28.08 -6.49
C PRO A 113 1.13 28.23 -7.53
N SER A 114 2.39 28.29 -7.08
CA SER A 114 3.57 28.42 -7.96
C SER A 114 4.11 27.07 -8.45
N TYR A 115 3.58 25.96 -7.93
CA TYR A 115 4.03 24.63 -8.34
C TYR A 115 3.55 24.29 -9.75
N GLN A 116 4.51 23.88 -10.59
CA GLN A 116 4.25 23.41 -11.94
C GLN A 116 4.55 21.91 -12.01
N PRO A 117 3.52 21.04 -12.10
CA PRO A 117 3.72 19.61 -12.14
C PRO A 117 4.59 19.20 -13.36
N PRO A 118 5.68 18.45 -13.15
CA PRO A 118 6.53 18.01 -14.25
C PRO A 118 5.88 16.92 -15.11
N SER A 119 4.88 16.22 -14.60
CA SER A 119 4.12 15.22 -15.35
C SER A 119 2.66 15.12 -14.88
N HIS A 120 1.86 14.36 -15.64
CA HIS A 120 0.46 14.11 -15.31
C HIS A 120 0.26 13.36 -13.96
N VAL A 121 1.27 12.65 -13.52
CA VAL A 121 1.23 11.93 -12.22
C VAL A 121 1.19 12.94 -11.07
N GLU A 122 1.99 14.01 -11.16
CA GLU A 122 2.06 15.05 -10.14
C GLU A 122 0.92 16.09 -10.27
N GLU A 123 0.18 16.12 -11.39
CA GLU A 123 -0.99 17.03 -11.54
C GLU A 123 -2.01 16.86 -10.41
N VAL A 124 -2.18 15.64 -9.87
CA VAL A 124 -3.10 15.36 -8.77
C VAL A 124 -2.82 16.21 -7.53
N LEU A 125 -1.54 16.53 -7.27
CA LEU A 125 -1.12 17.31 -6.11
C LEU A 125 -1.68 18.73 -6.14
N THR A 126 -1.93 19.30 -7.33
CA THR A 126 -2.50 20.67 -7.46
C THR A 126 -3.91 20.80 -6.96
N GLY A 127 -4.63 19.70 -6.74
CA GLY A 127 -6.01 19.70 -6.21
C GLY A 127 -6.13 19.08 -4.82
N MET A 128 -5.01 18.73 -4.17
CA MET A 128 -5.03 18.07 -2.87
C MET A 128 -4.80 19.03 -1.72
N GLN A 129 -5.48 18.78 -0.60
CA GLN A 129 -5.26 19.43 0.69
C GLN A 129 -5.47 18.42 1.80
N GLY A 130 -4.91 18.67 2.98
CA GLY A 130 -5.06 17.74 4.10
C GLY A 130 -4.07 17.99 5.23
N TYR A 131 -3.66 16.89 5.86
CA TYR A 131 -2.72 16.90 6.98
C TYR A 131 -1.62 15.86 6.80
N VAL A 132 -0.44 16.18 7.31
CA VAL A 132 0.65 15.22 7.51
C VAL A 132 1.03 15.18 8.98
N LEU A 133 1.43 14.00 9.45
CA LEU A 133 2.04 13.78 10.74
C LEU A 133 3.50 13.38 10.53
N LEU A 134 4.40 14.09 11.17
CA LEU A 134 5.84 13.90 11.04
C LEU A 134 6.46 13.57 12.40
N ASP A 135 7.26 12.52 12.46
CA ASP A 135 8.26 12.38 13.53
C ASP A 135 9.40 13.36 13.23
N ALA A 136 9.38 14.51 13.90
CA ALA A 136 10.34 15.59 13.66
C ALA A 136 11.76 15.24 14.15
N VAL A 137 11.90 14.27 15.06
CA VAL A 137 13.20 13.82 15.58
C VAL A 137 13.89 12.89 14.58
N ARG A 138 13.12 11.97 13.99
CA ARG A 138 13.64 10.96 13.05
C ARG A 138 13.48 11.37 11.59
N LEU A 139 12.83 12.51 11.34
CA LEU A 139 12.51 13.03 9.99
C LEU A 139 11.73 11.99 9.16
N ARG A 140 10.68 11.40 9.77
CA ARG A 140 9.86 10.38 9.14
C ARG A 140 8.42 10.84 8.98
N LEU A 141 7.82 10.52 7.85
CA LEU A 141 6.40 10.70 7.61
C LEU A 141 5.63 9.56 8.32
N ALA A 142 4.83 9.91 9.34
CA ALA A 142 4.02 8.93 10.06
C ALA A 142 2.62 8.78 9.45
N SER A 143 2.08 9.86 8.89
CA SER A 143 0.78 9.83 8.22
C SER A 143 0.68 10.93 7.18
N ILE A 144 -0.05 10.65 6.11
CA ILE A 144 -0.59 11.65 5.19
C ILE A 144 -2.06 11.34 4.93
N ASP A 145 -2.91 12.35 5.12
CA ASP A 145 -4.35 12.29 4.90
C ASP A 145 -4.72 13.44 3.96
N GLY A 146 -5.17 13.12 2.75
CA GLY A 146 -5.41 14.10 1.72
C GLY A 146 -6.74 13.92 0.99
N THR A 147 -7.37 15.04 0.67
CA THR A 147 -8.63 15.10 -0.07
C THR A 147 -8.49 15.99 -1.30
N LEU A 148 -9.07 15.58 -2.41
CA LEU A 148 -9.24 16.44 -3.58
C LEU A 148 -10.33 17.47 -3.31
N PHE A 149 -9.94 18.73 -3.09
CA PHE A 149 -10.90 19.82 -2.87
C PHE A 149 -11.53 20.33 -4.18
N ARG A 150 -10.96 19.96 -5.33
CA ARG A 150 -11.47 20.26 -6.66
C ARG A 150 -11.24 19.07 -7.60
N GLN A 151 -11.91 19.09 -8.74
CA GLN A 151 -11.60 18.18 -9.85
C GLN A 151 -10.20 18.47 -10.39
N VAL A 152 -9.46 17.41 -10.72
CA VAL A 152 -8.13 17.49 -11.34
C VAL A 152 -8.15 16.74 -12.67
N GLY A 153 -7.90 17.46 -13.76
CA GLY A 153 -7.77 16.89 -15.10
C GLY A 153 -6.34 16.43 -15.38
N PHE A 154 -6.20 15.44 -16.24
CA PHE A 154 -4.92 14.96 -16.75
C PHE A 154 -4.84 15.21 -18.26
N GLY A 155 -3.67 15.65 -18.74
CA GLY A 155 -3.48 15.96 -20.16
C GLY A 155 -4.48 16.99 -20.65
N TRP A 156 -4.60 18.09 -19.92
CA TRP A 156 -5.59 19.16 -20.15
C TRP A 156 -7.05 18.66 -20.19
N GLY A 157 -7.34 17.61 -19.41
CA GLY A 157 -8.67 16.98 -19.33
C GLY A 157 -8.98 15.95 -20.43
N ILE A 158 -8.14 15.83 -21.45
CA ILE A 158 -8.35 14.89 -22.56
C ILE A 158 -8.10 13.44 -22.12
N LEU A 159 -7.06 13.22 -21.32
CA LEU A 159 -6.73 11.88 -20.80
C LEU A 159 -7.66 11.43 -19.67
N GLY A 160 -8.39 12.35 -19.06
CA GLY A 160 -9.34 12.08 -17.99
C GLY A 160 -9.27 13.07 -16.85
N HIS A 161 -9.97 12.76 -15.76
CA HIS A 161 -9.97 13.56 -14.54
C HIS A 161 -10.29 12.69 -13.33
N LEU A 162 -9.89 13.19 -12.15
CA LEU A 162 -10.41 12.74 -10.86
C LEU A 162 -11.40 13.77 -10.32
N ASP A 163 -12.49 13.28 -9.77
CA ASP A 163 -13.56 14.12 -9.21
C ASP A 163 -13.14 14.74 -7.87
N ARG A 164 -13.75 15.86 -7.55
CA ARG A 164 -13.72 16.45 -6.20
C ARG A 164 -14.21 15.43 -5.17
N GLY A 165 -13.62 15.43 -3.96
CA GLY A 165 -13.99 14.55 -2.86
C GLY A 165 -13.20 13.24 -2.84
N GLY A 166 -12.35 12.99 -3.86
CA GLY A 166 -11.40 11.88 -3.79
C GLY A 166 -10.50 12.01 -2.57
N HIS A 167 -10.20 10.88 -1.91
CA HIS A 167 -9.51 10.85 -0.62
C HIS A 167 -8.47 9.75 -0.59
N PHE A 168 -7.33 10.01 0.07
CA PHE A 168 -6.32 9.01 0.35
C PHE A 168 -5.75 9.17 1.75
N ILE A 169 -5.39 8.03 2.35
CA ILE A 169 -4.68 7.96 3.62
C ILE A 169 -3.51 6.99 3.44
N VAL A 170 -2.36 7.36 3.96
CA VAL A 170 -1.22 6.46 4.15
C VAL A 170 -0.74 6.65 5.58
N HIS A 171 -0.66 5.54 6.34
CA HIS A 171 -0.04 5.51 7.65
C HIS A 171 1.24 4.68 7.59
N GLN A 172 2.24 5.12 8.32
CA GLN A 172 3.49 4.40 8.54
C GLN A 172 3.74 4.27 10.03
N GLN A 173 4.35 3.17 10.43
CA GLN A 173 4.75 2.92 11.81
C GLN A 173 6.20 2.43 11.85
N GLU A 174 6.84 2.68 12.96
CA GLU A 174 8.08 2.00 13.26
C GLU A 174 7.78 0.55 13.66
N VAL A 175 8.46 -0.39 13.01
CA VAL A 175 8.31 -1.83 13.29
C VAL A 175 9.48 -2.38 14.09
N LYS A 176 10.67 -1.79 13.94
CA LYS A 176 11.89 -2.15 14.68
C LYS A 176 13.03 -1.15 14.35
N ASP A 177 13.76 -0.67 15.36
CA ASP A 177 15.08 0.01 15.24
C ASP A 177 15.19 0.97 14.04
N ASP A 178 14.32 2.00 13.97
CA ASP A 178 14.19 2.97 12.88
C ASP A 178 13.76 2.39 11.52
N LEU A 179 13.37 1.13 11.43
CA LEU A 179 12.69 0.56 10.27
C LEU A 179 11.22 0.95 10.28
N TRP A 180 10.80 1.71 9.29
CA TRP A 180 9.43 2.20 9.14
C TRP A 180 8.76 1.52 7.97
N GLU A 181 7.52 1.07 8.19
CA GLU A 181 6.73 0.36 7.21
C GLU A 181 5.33 0.95 7.10
N ILE A 182 4.74 0.84 5.91
CA ILE A 182 3.33 1.21 5.73
C ILE A 182 2.47 0.23 6.54
N SER A 183 1.66 0.77 7.45
CA SER A 183 0.69 0.01 8.24
C SER A 183 -0.69 0.01 7.59
N ARG A 184 -1.05 1.12 6.89
CA ARG A 184 -2.33 1.27 6.22
C ARG A 184 -2.21 2.15 4.98
N MET A 185 -2.92 1.77 3.93
CA MET A 185 -3.18 2.62 2.76
C MET A 185 -4.66 2.54 2.41
N SER A 186 -5.31 3.68 2.24
CA SER A 186 -6.71 3.77 1.83
C SER A 186 -6.86 4.75 0.68
N LEU A 187 -7.57 4.33 -0.37
CA LEU A 187 -7.81 5.12 -1.58
C LEU A 187 -9.31 5.11 -1.91
N SER A 188 -9.87 6.26 -2.13
CA SER A 188 -11.25 6.43 -2.58
C SER A 188 -11.29 7.55 -3.62
N PHE A 189 -11.34 7.21 -4.90
CA PHE A 189 -11.37 8.16 -6.01
C PHE A 189 -12.40 7.75 -7.04
N THR A 190 -13.11 8.74 -7.57
CA THR A 190 -13.93 8.61 -8.78
C THR A 190 -13.42 9.55 -9.86
N GLY A 191 -13.86 9.34 -11.09
CA GLY A 191 -13.45 10.17 -12.21
C GLY A 191 -13.77 9.54 -13.56
N LYS A 192 -13.07 10.01 -14.60
CA LYS A 192 -13.18 9.46 -15.96
C LYS A 192 -11.81 9.29 -16.61
N ILE A 193 -11.68 8.26 -17.44
CA ILE A 193 -10.52 8.03 -18.31
C ILE A 193 -10.97 8.17 -19.76
N LEU A 194 -10.19 8.89 -20.57
CA LEU A 194 -10.46 9.16 -21.99
C LEU A 194 -11.89 9.69 -22.21
N MET A 195 -12.41 10.48 -21.28
CA MET A 195 -13.75 11.09 -21.25
C MET A 195 -14.92 10.10 -21.32
N LEU A 196 -14.68 8.81 -21.52
CA LEU A 196 -15.71 7.79 -21.78
C LEU A 196 -15.84 6.74 -20.70
N LYS A 197 -14.73 6.32 -20.07
CA LYS A 197 -14.73 5.22 -19.09
C LYS A 197 -14.74 5.78 -17.66
N ASN A 198 -15.78 5.41 -16.90
CA ASN A 198 -15.83 5.73 -15.48
C ASN A 198 -14.67 5.06 -14.73
N LEU A 199 -13.99 5.83 -13.91
CA LEU A 199 -12.99 5.38 -12.95
C LEU A 199 -13.63 5.37 -11.57
N SER A 200 -13.52 4.26 -10.86
CA SER A 200 -13.85 4.15 -9.44
C SER A 200 -12.78 3.30 -8.77
N ILE A 201 -12.03 3.91 -7.87
CA ILE A 201 -11.01 3.26 -7.05
C ILE A 201 -11.50 3.33 -5.61
N GLN A 202 -11.72 2.17 -5.00
CA GLN A 202 -12.06 2.05 -3.59
C GLN A 202 -11.27 0.86 -3.04
N SER A 203 -10.25 1.13 -2.25
CA SER A 203 -9.47 0.07 -1.61
C SER A 203 -8.87 0.55 -0.29
N THR A 204 -8.83 -0.36 0.67
CA THR A 204 -8.06 -0.22 1.90
C THR A 204 -7.11 -1.41 2.00
N GLU A 205 -5.87 -1.15 2.31
CA GLU A 205 -4.85 -2.17 2.55
C GLU A 205 -4.28 -1.96 3.95
N ASP A 206 -4.41 -2.96 4.81
CA ASP A 206 -3.86 -2.98 6.17
C ASP A 206 -2.70 -3.97 6.22
N PHE A 207 -1.54 -3.53 6.70
CA PHE A 207 -0.33 -4.32 6.78
C PHE A 207 0.09 -4.57 8.23
N SER A 208 0.52 -5.79 8.51
CA SER A 208 0.84 -6.22 9.88
C SER A 208 1.78 -7.42 9.91
N GLY A 209 2.22 -7.82 11.10
CA GLY A 209 3.02 -9.03 11.29
C GLY A 209 4.38 -8.96 10.61
N PHE A 210 5.00 -7.77 10.62
CA PHE A 210 6.31 -7.55 10.03
C PHE A 210 7.37 -8.41 10.72
N LYS A 211 8.13 -9.16 9.90
CA LYS A 211 9.24 -10.00 10.35
C LYS A 211 10.43 -9.76 9.44
N GLN A 212 11.57 -9.48 10.03
CA GLN A 212 12.80 -9.38 9.29
C GLN A 212 13.20 -10.77 8.75
N VAL A 213 13.54 -10.85 7.48
CA VAL A 213 14.06 -12.02 6.80
C VAL A 213 15.35 -11.65 6.07
N SER A 214 16.13 -12.62 5.65
CA SER A 214 17.35 -12.35 4.87
C SER A 214 17.00 -11.62 3.57
N SER A 215 17.72 -10.55 3.24
CA SER A 215 17.63 -9.82 1.98
C SER A 215 18.15 -10.60 0.77
N GLU A 216 18.91 -11.69 1.02
CA GLU A 216 19.59 -12.49 0.00
C GLU A 216 18.71 -13.61 -0.60
N LEU A 217 17.46 -13.72 -0.14
CA LEU A 217 16.56 -14.76 -0.64
C LEU A 217 16.24 -14.57 -2.13
N THR A 218 16.27 -15.66 -2.87
CA THR A 218 15.71 -15.72 -4.22
C THR A 218 14.19 -15.83 -4.16
N PHE A 219 13.50 -15.55 -5.26
CA PHE A 219 12.05 -15.70 -5.35
C PHE A 219 11.60 -17.15 -5.06
N ALA A 220 12.36 -18.15 -5.52
CA ALA A 220 12.08 -19.56 -5.24
C ALA A 220 12.18 -19.90 -3.74
N GLN A 221 13.22 -19.41 -3.07
CA GLN A 221 13.37 -19.60 -1.62
C GLN A 221 12.27 -18.90 -0.83
N ALA A 222 11.88 -17.68 -1.25
CA ALA A 222 10.77 -16.97 -0.66
C ALA A 222 9.45 -17.73 -0.79
N LEU A 223 9.18 -18.33 -1.95
CA LEU A 223 8.00 -19.16 -2.16
C LEU A 223 7.95 -20.36 -1.20
N GLU A 224 9.06 -21.06 -1.02
CA GLU A 224 9.11 -22.19 -0.10
C GLU A 224 8.88 -21.77 1.36
N LEU A 225 9.43 -20.61 1.78
CA LEU A 225 9.15 -20.07 3.11
C LEU A 225 7.69 -19.69 3.29
N LEU A 226 7.06 -19.06 2.28
CA LEU A 226 5.64 -18.71 2.33
C LEU A 226 4.73 -19.92 2.43
N LYS A 227 5.02 -21.00 1.67
CA LYS A 227 4.29 -22.28 1.75
C LYS A 227 4.40 -22.90 3.14
N LYS A 228 5.60 -22.87 3.73
CA LYS A 228 5.85 -23.41 5.08
C LYS A 228 5.08 -22.63 6.16
N GLU A 229 5.09 -21.29 6.10
CA GLU A 229 4.34 -20.43 7.04
C GLU A 229 2.83 -20.64 6.92
N GLU A 230 2.30 -20.83 5.71
CA GLU A 230 0.89 -21.13 5.48
C GLU A 230 0.50 -22.47 6.11
N SER A 231 1.32 -23.51 5.88
CA SER A 231 1.07 -24.85 6.40
C SER A 231 1.09 -24.89 7.93
N ALA A 232 2.03 -24.21 8.57
CA ALA A 232 2.12 -24.12 10.03
C ALA A 232 0.85 -23.50 10.65
N LYS A 233 0.32 -22.43 10.07
CA LYS A 233 -0.90 -21.77 10.56
C LYS A 233 -2.18 -22.57 10.32
N THR A 234 -2.20 -23.45 9.32
CA THR A 234 -3.34 -24.34 9.07
C THR A 234 -3.43 -25.44 10.12
N VAL A 235 -2.30 -25.86 10.71
CA VAL A 235 -2.24 -26.87 11.77
C VAL A 235 -2.66 -26.31 13.15
N GLU A 236 -2.48 -24.99 13.37
CA GLU A 236 -2.84 -24.34 14.63
C GLU A 236 -4.32 -24.00 14.78
N LEU A 237 -5.13 -24.09 13.72
CA LEU A 237 -6.58 -23.96 13.82
C LEU A 237 -7.15 -25.28 14.34
N PRO A 238 -7.67 -25.38 15.60
CA PRO A 238 -8.29 -26.60 16.06
C PRO A 238 -9.45 -26.95 15.14
N ALA A 239 -9.50 -28.19 14.67
CA ALA A 239 -10.65 -28.75 13.99
C ALA A 239 -11.87 -28.46 14.87
N GLY A 240 -12.78 -27.60 14.40
CA GLY A 240 -14.00 -27.24 15.11
C GLY A 240 -14.70 -28.52 15.54
N ASN A 241 -14.86 -28.68 16.84
CA ASN A 241 -15.57 -29.79 17.44
C ASN A 241 -17.02 -29.82 16.94
N PRO A 242 -17.45 -30.84 16.16
CA PRO A 242 -18.84 -30.94 15.71
C PRO A 242 -19.65 -31.66 16.80
N ALA A 243 -19.81 -31.05 17.96
CA ALA A 243 -20.74 -31.55 18.94
C ALA A 243 -21.18 -30.45 19.92
N GLN A 244 -22.27 -29.77 19.56
CA GLN A 244 -23.36 -29.54 20.53
C GLN A 244 -24.60 -29.10 19.73
N ARG A 245 -25.46 -30.08 19.62
CA ARG A 245 -26.87 -29.88 19.27
C ARG A 245 -27.62 -29.20 20.43
#